data_80772b82fbe013eb4986856b4e466055
#
_entry.id   80772b82fbe013eb4986856b4e466055
#
_cell.length_a   1.000
_cell.length_b   1.000
_cell.length_c   1.000
_cell.angle_alpha   90.00
_cell.angle_beta   90.00
_cell.angle_gamma   90.00
#
_symmetry.space_group_name_H-M   'P 1'
#
loop_
_entity.id
_entity.type
_entity.pdbx_description
1 polymer ?
#
loop_
_entity_poly.entity_id
_entity_poly.type
_entity_poly.pdbx_seq_one_letter_code
_entity_poly.pdbx_strand_id
1 'polypeptide(L)'
;MDNKKPAADEVIVCRHLNKIYQTGDIMTQVLYDISFSIKRGEFVAFTVPSGSGKSTIMLIIGALDSPSDGSYFLDGQDVSQLSDDDLAEIRKNKIGFVFQSFNLLKRATVLRNVLLPLVYAEVPLEQRESLATKALQAAGLGEDRWHHLSNQLSGGQMQRVAIARALVNNPAIILADEPTGNLDTKTGEVVLETFRRLNKEEGHTIILITHEADVAQHADRIIYIKDGRLVA
;
A
#
# COMPACT_ATOMS: atom_id res chain seq x y z
N MET A 1 15.18 22.23 11.94
CA MET A 1 14.27 21.26 11.27
C MET A 1 13.90 21.84 9.92
N ASP A 2 14.22 21.13 8.87
CA ASP A 2 13.99 21.63 7.50
C ASP A 2 12.51 21.46 7.16
N ASN A 3 11.71 22.49 7.47
CA ASN A 3 10.24 22.51 7.36
C ASN A 3 9.80 22.88 5.92
N LYS A 4 10.64 22.58 4.93
CA LYS A 4 10.37 22.88 3.53
C LYS A 4 9.24 21.98 3.05
N LYS A 5 8.16 22.58 2.53
CA LYS A 5 7.05 21.83 1.94
C LYS A 5 7.56 20.92 0.81
N PRO A 6 7.02 19.67 0.67
CA PRO A 6 7.36 18.78 -0.44
C PRO A 6 7.22 19.45 -1.80
N ALA A 7 8.00 19.00 -2.80
CA ALA A 7 7.80 19.40 -4.19
C ALA A 7 6.45 18.86 -4.70
N ALA A 8 5.87 19.52 -5.70
CA ALA A 8 4.52 19.16 -6.20
C ALA A 8 4.45 17.76 -6.83
N ASP A 9 5.56 17.22 -7.31
CA ASP A 9 5.69 15.90 -7.89
C ASP A 9 5.98 14.79 -6.85
N GLU A 10 6.29 15.15 -5.60
CA GLU A 10 6.54 14.21 -4.52
C GLU A 10 5.21 13.83 -3.82
N VAL A 11 4.89 12.54 -3.83
CA VAL A 11 3.70 12.01 -3.15
C VAL A 11 4.01 11.57 -1.72
N ILE A 12 5.22 11.07 -1.48
CA ILE A 12 5.75 10.77 -0.15
C ILE A 12 7.05 11.51 0.06
N VAL A 13 7.20 12.12 1.24
CA VAL A 13 8.47 12.64 1.73
C VAL A 13 8.62 12.28 3.19
N CYS A 14 9.65 11.52 3.49
CA CYS A 14 10.07 11.17 4.84
C CYS A 14 11.40 11.85 5.14
N ARG A 15 11.51 12.50 6.30
CA ARG A 15 12.73 13.20 6.74
C ARG A 15 13.07 12.82 8.16
N HIS A 16 14.26 12.27 8.34
CA HIS A 16 14.82 11.94 9.65
C HIS A 16 13.86 11.09 10.52
N LEU A 17 13.08 10.17 9.89
CA LEU A 17 12.15 9.34 10.63
C LEU A 17 12.86 8.43 11.61
N ASN A 18 12.43 8.50 12.84
CA ASN A 18 12.80 7.60 13.91
C ASN A 18 11.56 6.92 14.49
N LYS A 19 11.66 5.65 14.85
CA LYS A 19 10.58 4.95 15.57
C LYS A 19 11.14 4.20 16.75
N ILE A 20 10.56 4.51 17.91
CA ILE A 20 10.86 3.88 19.19
C ILE A 20 9.57 3.31 19.74
N TYR A 21 9.57 2.03 20.09
CA TYR A 21 8.48 1.39 20.82
C TYR A 21 8.83 1.31 22.29
N GLN A 22 7.87 1.57 23.16
CA GLN A 22 8.01 1.42 24.60
C GLN A 22 7.11 0.27 25.10
N THR A 23 7.72 -0.69 25.78
CA THR A 23 6.99 -1.80 26.42
C THR A 23 7.40 -1.83 27.90
N GLY A 24 6.54 -1.29 28.76
CA GLY A 24 6.90 -1.03 30.16
C GLY A 24 8.06 -0.04 30.22
N ASP A 25 9.15 -0.44 30.90
CA ASP A 25 10.37 0.38 31.05
C ASP A 25 11.38 0.18 29.90
N ILE A 26 11.11 -0.73 28.97
CA ILE A 26 12.04 -1.04 27.86
C ILE A 26 11.70 -0.19 26.66
N MET A 27 12.69 0.59 26.17
CA MET A 27 12.60 1.35 24.92
C MET A 27 13.39 0.62 23.82
N THR A 28 12.74 0.33 22.71
CA THR A 28 13.35 -0.33 21.56
C THR A 28 13.24 0.58 20.35
N GLN A 29 14.36 1.11 19.88
CA GLN A 29 14.39 1.84 18.62
C GLN A 29 14.45 0.86 17.45
N VAL A 30 13.59 1.06 16.45
CA VAL A 30 13.42 0.15 15.29
C VAL A 30 13.79 0.83 13.99
N LEU A 31 13.54 2.14 13.86
CA LEU A 31 13.97 2.93 12.71
C LEU A 31 14.89 4.06 13.16
N TYR A 32 15.94 4.28 12.38
CA TYR A 32 17.01 5.21 12.66
C TYR A 32 17.26 6.15 11.49
N ASP A 33 16.84 7.40 11.60
CA ASP A 33 17.15 8.48 10.66
C ASP A 33 16.82 8.15 9.19
N ILE A 34 15.61 7.64 8.95
CA ILE A 34 15.15 7.23 7.62
C ILE A 34 14.68 8.48 6.85
N SER A 35 15.34 8.78 5.72
CA SER A 35 14.97 9.90 4.84
C SER A 35 14.90 9.46 3.39
N PHE A 36 13.72 9.61 2.75
CA PHE A 36 13.50 9.30 1.34
C PHE A 36 12.32 10.10 0.80
N SER A 37 12.21 10.18 -0.53
CA SER A 37 10.99 10.66 -1.20
C SER A 37 10.57 9.71 -2.32
N ILE A 38 9.27 9.72 -2.64
CA ILE A 38 8.66 8.97 -3.74
C ILE A 38 7.86 9.95 -4.58
N LYS A 39 8.08 9.90 -5.89
CA LYS A 39 7.36 10.74 -6.84
C LYS A 39 6.01 10.14 -7.21
N ARG A 40 5.09 11.00 -7.61
CA ARG A 40 3.80 10.58 -8.16
C ARG A 40 4.00 9.76 -9.43
N GLY A 41 3.32 8.62 -9.54
CA GLY A 41 3.46 7.68 -10.66
C GLY A 41 4.75 6.84 -10.63
N GLU A 42 5.53 6.87 -9.54
CA GLU A 42 6.71 6.02 -9.39
C GLU A 42 6.32 4.63 -8.88
N PHE A 43 6.97 3.58 -9.38
CA PHE A 43 6.88 2.24 -8.82
C PHE A 43 8.15 1.94 -8.02
N VAL A 44 8.03 1.90 -6.69
CA VAL A 44 9.16 1.71 -5.76
C VAL A 44 9.01 0.41 -5.00
N ALA A 45 10.09 -0.35 -4.87
CA ALA A 45 10.16 -1.49 -3.96
C ALA A 45 10.99 -1.16 -2.73
N PHE A 46 10.50 -1.56 -1.56
CA PHE A 46 11.28 -1.64 -0.32
C PHE A 46 11.71 -3.07 -0.10
N THR A 47 13.02 -3.29 -0.08
CA THR A 47 13.60 -4.59 0.30
C THR A 47 14.07 -4.52 1.74
N VAL A 48 13.39 -5.28 2.60
CA VAL A 48 13.62 -5.23 4.04
C VAL A 48 13.73 -6.66 4.58
N PRO A 49 14.92 -7.12 4.99
CA PRO A 49 15.09 -8.44 5.63
C PRO A 49 14.19 -8.59 6.85
N SER A 50 13.83 -9.83 7.17
CA SER A 50 13.04 -10.12 8.38
C SER A 50 13.73 -9.56 9.64
N GLY A 51 12.95 -8.90 10.50
CA GLY A 51 13.48 -8.27 11.73
C GLY A 51 14.13 -6.90 11.54
N SER A 52 14.31 -6.41 10.29
CA SER A 52 14.98 -5.12 10.01
C SER A 52 14.03 -3.90 9.95
N GLY A 53 12.82 -3.99 10.51
CA GLY A 53 11.88 -2.87 10.56
C GLY A 53 10.83 -2.85 9.44
N LYS A 54 10.64 -3.95 8.67
CA LYS A 54 9.65 -4.07 7.58
C LYS A 54 8.23 -3.65 8.02
N SER A 55 7.72 -4.28 9.06
CA SER A 55 6.38 -3.97 9.57
C SER A 55 6.27 -2.51 10.03
N THR A 56 7.33 -1.98 10.67
CA THR A 56 7.34 -0.62 11.18
C THR A 56 7.30 0.41 10.05
N ILE A 57 8.14 0.27 9.02
CA ILE A 57 8.12 1.22 7.88
C ILE A 57 6.79 1.12 7.12
N MET A 58 6.25 -0.09 6.95
CA MET A 58 4.94 -0.31 6.34
C MET A 58 3.82 0.37 7.14
N LEU A 59 3.81 0.24 8.48
CA LEU A 59 2.82 0.88 9.34
C LEU A 59 2.88 2.40 9.24
N ILE A 60 4.08 3.00 9.20
CA ILE A 60 4.24 4.45 9.07
C ILE A 60 3.81 4.93 7.68
N ILE A 61 4.33 4.33 6.59
CA ILE A 61 3.92 4.69 5.21
C ILE A 61 2.41 4.51 5.03
N GLY A 62 1.85 3.46 5.62
CA GLY A 62 0.43 3.16 5.59
C GLY A 62 -0.43 4.03 6.51
N ALA A 63 0.14 5.02 7.21
CA ALA A 63 -0.57 5.84 8.20
C ALA A 63 -1.35 4.99 9.24
N LEU A 64 -0.81 3.81 9.59
CA LEU A 64 -1.33 2.92 10.64
C LEU A 64 -0.62 3.17 11.98
N ASP A 65 0.52 3.86 11.95
CA ASP A 65 1.30 4.28 13.09
C ASP A 65 2.02 5.59 12.73
N SER A 66 2.42 6.37 13.75
CA SER A 66 3.15 7.61 13.58
C SER A 66 4.64 7.43 13.92
N PRO A 67 5.55 8.19 13.28
CA PRO A 67 6.95 8.22 13.71
C PRO A 67 7.07 8.78 15.13
N SER A 68 8.12 8.38 15.86
CA SER A 68 8.44 8.95 17.18
C SER A 68 9.13 10.30 17.05
N ASP A 69 9.85 10.53 15.93
CA ASP A 69 10.50 11.78 15.58
C ASP A 69 10.72 11.86 14.06
N GLY A 70 10.96 13.05 13.54
CA GLY A 70 11.06 13.33 12.12
C GLY A 70 9.74 13.77 11.51
N SER A 71 9.66 13.81 10.18
CA SER A 71 8.44 14.21 9.47
C SER A 71 8.08 13.26 8.34
N TYR A 72 6.76 13.04 8.16
CA TYR A 72 6.18 12.25 7.08
C TYR A 72 5.09 13.06 6.39
N PHE A 73 5.30 13.34 5.11
CA PHE A 73 4.31 13.98 4.25
C PHE A 73 3.74 12.97 3.26
N LEU A 74 2.42 12.94 3.15
CA LEU A 74 1.68 12.17 2.15
C LEU A 74 0.79 13.12 1.34
N ASP A 75 0.97 13.13 0.03
CA ASP A 75 0.22 13.96 -0.91
C ASP A 75 0.20 15.46 -0.48
N GLY A 76 1.36 15.95 -0.02
CA GLY A 76 1.58 17.32 0.42
C GLY A 76 1.06 17.67 1.83
N GLN A 77 0.43 16.72 2.54
CA GLN A 77 -0.05 16.88 3.92
C GLN A 77 0.94 16.26 4.90
N ASP A 78 1.30 16.99 5.96
CA ASP A 78 2.07 16.43 7.08
C ASP A 78 1.17 15.51 7.90
N VAL A 79 1.56 14.24 7.99
CA VAL A 79 0.82 13.21 8.72
C VAL A 79 1.55 12.70 9.96
N SER A 80 2.67 13.33 10.33
CA SER A 80 3.58 12.86 11.38
C SER A 80 2.94 12.82 12.76
N GLN A 81 2.01 13.75 13.04
CA GLN A 81 1.44 13.96 14.38
C GLN A 81 -0.10 14.07 14.33
N LEU A 82 -0.72 13.42 13.35
CA LEU A 82 -2.17 13.38 13.26
C LEU A 82 -2.75 12.46 14.34
N SER A 83 -4.00 12.74 14.73
CA SER A 83 -4.77 11.86 15.59
C SER A 83 -5.11 10.55 14.88
N ASP A 84 -5.51 9.51 15.63
CA ASP A 84 -5.93 8.22 15.05
C ASP A 84 -7.12 8.38 14.09
N ASP A 85 -8.05 9.31 14.38
CA ASP A 85 -9.20 9.61 13.53
C ASP A 85 -8.75 10.29 12.23
N ASP A 86 -7.83 11.26 12.30
CA ASP A 86 -7.28 11.92 11.11
C ASP A 86 -6.47 10.93 10.26
N LEU A 87 -5.67 10.05 10.90
CA LEU A 87 -4.96 8.99 10.19
C LEU A 87 -5.94 8.02 9.50
N ALA A 88 -7.11 7.75 10.11
CA ALA A 88 -8.15 6.93 9.47
C ALA A 88 -8.72 7.61 8.21
N GLU A 89 -8.91 8.93 8.23
CA GLU A 89 -9.32 9.72 7.06
C GLU A 89 -8.24 9.69 5.94
N ILE A 90 -6.96 9.80 6.32
CA ILE A 90 -5.84 9.65 5.38
C ILE A 90 -5.87 8.27 4.73
N ARG A 91 -5.97 7.20 5.51
CA ARG A 91 -6.03 5.82 4.99
C ARG A 91 -7.20 5.62 4.04
N LYS A 92 -8.38 6.09 4.42
CA LYS A 92 -9.61 5.99 3.63
C LYS A 92 -9.47 6.63 2.25
N ASN A 93 -8.84 7.80 2.18
CA ASN A 93 -8.86 8.63 0.98
C ASN A 93 -7.57 8.56 0.15
N LYS A 94 -6.42 8.22 0.76
CA LYS A 94 -5.10 8.36 0.13
C LYS A 94 -4.35 7.06 -0.06
N ILE A 95 -4.74 5.97 0.61
CA ILE A 95 -3.96 4.74 0.62
C ILE A 95 -4.82 3.54 0.24
N GLY A 96 -4.40 2.83 -0.81
CA GLY A 96 -4.95 1.53 -1.18
C GLY A 96 -4.03 0.42 -0.65
N PHE A 97 -4.54 -0.47 0.20
CA PHE A 97 -3.75 -1.57 0.75
C PHE A 97 -3.96 -2.88 -0.01
N VAL A 98 -2.85 -3.57 -0.31
CA VAL A 98 -2.83 -4.93 -0.84
C VAL A 98 -1.94 -5.78 0.07
N PHE A 99 -2.48 -6.83 0.68
CA PHE A 99 -1.80 -7.68 1.64
C PHE A 99 -1.52 -9.08 1.08
N GLN A 100 -0.52 -9.74 1.61
CA GLN A 100 -0.19 -11.14 1.31
C GLN A 100 -1.39 -12.09 1.55
N SER A 101 -2.16 -11.87 2.61
CA SER A 101 -3.31 -12.70 2.99
C SER A 101 -4.63 -12.29 2.34
N PHE A 102 -4.59 -11.41 1.31
CA PHE A 102 -5.74 -10.87 0.58
C PHE A 102 -6.71 -10.06 1.44
N ASN A 103 -6.97 -10.46 2.68
CA ASN A 103 -7.88 -9.84 3.65
C ASN A 103 -9.29 -9.55 3.08
N LEU A 104 -9.82 -10.52 2.31
CA LEU A 104 -11.17 -10.45 1.77
C LEU A 104 -12.22 -10.93 2.77
N LEU A 105 -13.40 -10.31 2.73
CA LEU A 105 -14.56 -10.76 3.48
C LEU A 105 -15.08 -12.08 2.88
N LYS A 106 -14.86 -13.18 3.59
CA LYS A 106 -15.12 -14.57 3.11
C LYS A 106 -16.58 -14.84 2.74
N ARG A 107 -17.54 -14.14 3.38
CA ARG A 107 -18.98 -14.29 3.16
C ARG A 107 -19.58 -13.23 2.25
N ALA A 108 -18.74 -12.36 1.67
CA ALA A 108 -19.14 -11.35 0.71
C ALA A 108 -18.70 -11.76 -0.71
N THR A 109 -19.47 -11.33 -1.70
CA THR A 109 -19.10 -11.50 -3.10
C THR A 109 -17.86 -10.65 -3.44
N VAL A 110 -17.23 -10.94 -4.56
CA VAL A 110 -16.15 -10.13 -5.14
C VAL A 110 -16.57 -8.67 -5.22
N LEU A 111 -17.69 -8.40 -5.87
CA LEU A 111 -18.21 -7.04 -6.03
C LEU A 111 -18.42 -6.34 -4.68
N ARG A 112 -18.99 -7.03 -3.68
CA ARG A 112 -19.19 -6.48 -2.34
C ARG A 112 -17.88 -6.16 -1.62
N ASN A 113 -16.83 -6.96 -1.81
CA ASN A 113 -15.49 -6.66 -1.26
C ASN A 113 -14.93 -5.36 -1.83
N VAL A 114 -15.12 -5.10 -3.12
CA VAL A 114 -14.63 -3.88 -3.79
C VAL A 114 -15.51 -2.66 -3.51
N LEU A 115 -16.81 -2.86 -3.29
CA LEU A 115 -17.74 -1.78 -2.89
C LEU A 115 -17.45 -1.22 -1.49
N LEU A 116 -16.84 -2.01 -0.60
CA LEU A 116 -16.70 -1.65 0.82
C LEU A 116 -15.97 -0.32 1.07
N PRO A 117 -14.81 -0.02 0.44
CA PRO A 117 -14.15 1.28 0.61
C PRO A 117 -15.01 2.46 0.16
N LEU A 118 -15.84 2.29 -0.89
CA LEU A 118 -16.75 3.33 -1.37
C LEU A 118 -17.88 3.64 -0.36
N VAL A 119 -18.28 2.63 0.41
CA VAL A 119 -19.27 2.83 1.50
C VAL A 119 -18.68 3.69 2.60
N TYR A 120 -17.44 3.41 3.02
CA TYR A 120 -16.74 4.21 4.03
C TYR A 120 -16.38 5.61 3.54
N ALA A 121 -16.13 5.77 2.24
CA ALA A 121 -15.88 7.07 1.61
C ALA A 121 -17.18 7.85 1.32
N GLU A 122 -18.35 7.34 1.74
CA GLU A 122 -19.67 7.96 1.56
C GLU A 122 -20.01 8.30 0.11
N VAL A 123 -19.41 7.57 -0.85
CA VAL A 123 -19.71 7.71 -2.28
C VAL A 123 -21.21 7.45 -2.51
N PRO A 124 -21.92 8.27 -3.32
CA PRO A 124 -23.34 8.06 -3.64
C PRO A 124 -23.61 6.65 -4.18
N LEU A 125 -24.71 6.03 -3.73
CA LEU A 125 -25.05 4.63 -4.02
C LEU A 125 -25.06 4.33 -5.52
N GLU A 126 -25.59 5.24 -6.31
CA GLU A 126 -25.71 5.14 -7.77
C GLU A 126 -24.37 5.10 -8.51
N GLN A 127 -23.29 5.55 -7.89
CA GLN A 127 -21.95 5.57 -8.49
C GLN A 127 -21.12 4.33 -8.12
N ARG A 128 -21.44 3.69 -6.99
CA ARG A 128 -20.57 2.66 -6.36
C ARG A 128 -20.32 1.46 -7.28
N GLU A 129 -21.37 0.95 -7.92
CA GLU A 129 -21.24 -0.25 -8.76
C GLU A 129 -20.39 0.03 -10.01
N SER A 130 -20.59 1.17 -10.65
CA SER A 130 -19.77 1.59 -11.80
C SER A 130 -18.29 1.75 -11.43
N LEU A 131 -17.99 2.33 -10.26
CA LEU A 131 -16.62 2.48 -9.79
C LEU A 131 -16.00 1.12 -9.45
N ALA A 132 -16.74 0.25 -8.77
CA ALA A 132 -16.25 -1.08 -8.38
C ALA A 132 -15.98 -1.97 -9.61
N THR A 133 -16.86 -1.95 -10.61
CA THR A 133 -16.69 -2.73 -11.84
C THR A 133 -15.49 -2.25 -12.66
N LYS A 134 -15.28 -0.94 -12.76
CA LYS A 134 -14.08 -0.36 -13.39
C LYS A 134 -12.79 -0.81 -12.68
N ALA A 135 -12.77 -0.78 -11.34
CA ALA A 135 -11.61 -1.23 -10.57
C ALA A 135 -11.34 -2.74 -10.76
N LEU A 136 -12.40 -3.57 -10.85
CA LEU A 136 -12.26 -5.01 -11.14
C LEU A 136 -11.70 -5.26 -12.54
N GLN A 137 -12.17 -4.52 -13.55
CA GLN A 137 -11.63 -4.57 -14.91
C GLN A 137 -10.16 -4.12 -14.94
N ALA A 138 -9.84 -3.00 -14.28
CA ALA A 138 -8.47 -2.51 -14.13
C ALA A 138 -7.56 -3.54 -13.44
N ALA A 139 -8.03 -4.29 -12.46
CA ALA A 139 -7.29 -5.39 -11.83
C ALA A 139 -7.25 -6.67 -12.69
N GLY A 140 -7.88 -6.70 -13.86
CA GLY A 140 -7.89 -7.84 -14.78
C GLY A 140 -8.75 -9.02 -14.31
N LEU A 141 -9.81 -8.78 -13.54
CA LEU A 141 -10.75 -9.84 -13.13
C LEU A 141 -11.99 -9.86 -14.03
N GLY A 142 -12.24 -11.01 -14.66
CA GLY A 142 -13.39 -11.22 -15.56
C GLY A 142 -14.74 -11.07 -14.85
N GLU A 143 -15.74 -10.57 -15.60
CA GLU A 143 -17.10 -10.30 -15.10
C GLU A 143 -17.81 -11.53 -14.57
N ASP A 144 -17.49 -12.70 -15.12
CA ASP A 144 -18.00 -14.00 -14.68
C ASP A 144 -17.68 -14.32 -13.22
N ARG A 145 -16.72 -13.62 -12.59
CA ARG A 145 -16.30 -13.80 -11.20
C ARG A 145 -16.89 -12.81 -10.22
N TRP A 146 -17.48 -11.71 -10.65
CA TRP A 146 -17.89 -10.61 -9.77
C TRP A 146 -18.92 -10.97 -8.70
N HIS A 147 -19.77 -11.96 -8.99
CA HIS A 147 -20.80 -12.45 -8.07
C HIS A 147 -20.38 -13.70 -7.27
N HIS A 148 -19.16 -14.22 -7.50
CA HIS A 148 -18.63 -15.33 -6.71
C HIS A 148 -18.26 -14.87 -5.29
N LEU A 149 -18.33 -15.81 -4.34
CA LEU A 149 -17.74 -15.60 -3.01
C LEU A 149 -16.22 -15.74 -3.11
N SER A 150 -15.47 -15.09 -2.19
CA SER A 150 -14.00 -15.13 -2.20
C SER A 150 -13.43 -16.56 -2.06
N ASN A 151 -14.11 -17.47 -1.39
CA ASN A 151 -13.70 -18.87 -1.26
C ASN A 151 -13.91 -19.72 -2.54
N GLN A 152 -14.50 -19.16 -3.57
CA GLN A 152 -14.69 -19.80 -4.89
C GLN A 152 -13.61 -19.35 -5.90
N LEU A 153 -12.64 -18.56 -5.46
CA LEU A 153 -11.60 -17.97 -6.29
C LEU A 153 -10.25 -18.65 -6.07
N SER A 154 -9.42 -18.68 -7.12
CA SER A 154 -8.00 -19.01 -6.97
C SER A 154 -7.25 -17.91 -6.20
N GLY A 155 -6.04 -18.19 -5.69
CA GLY A 155 -5.19 -17.22 -5.01
C GLY A 155 -4.95 -15.97 -5.85
N GLY A 156 -4.60 -16.12 -7.12
CA GLY A 156 -4.38 -14.98 -8.03
C GLY A 156 -5.65 -14.18 -8.32
N GLN A 157 -6.82 -14.83 -8.38
CA GLN A 157 -8.09 -14.12 -8.49
C GLN A 157 -8.41 -13.34 -7.21
N MET A 158 -8.18 -13.93 -6.03
CA MET A 158 -8.34 -13.23 -4.74
C MET A 158 -7.42 -12.00 -4.64
N GLN A 159 -6.17 -12.11 -5.12
CA GLN A 159 -5.23 -10.99 -5.14
C GLN A 159 -5.69 -9.88 -6.08
N ARG A 160 -6.24 -10.19 -7.27
CA ARG A 160 -6.82 -9.18 -8.16
C ARG A 160 -8.02 -8.48 -7.53
N VAL A 161 -8.85 -9.19 -6.75
CA VAL A 161 -9.93 -8.54 -5.97
C VAL A 161 -9.35 -7.60 -4.91
N ALA A 162 -8.27 -7.99 -4.22
CA ALA A 162 -7.59 -7.12 -3.26
C ALA A 162 -7.00 -5.87 -3.94
N ILE A 163 -6.42 -6.01 -5.13
CA ILE A 163 -5.93 -4.89 -5.95
C ILE A 163 -7.10 -3.99 -6.36
N ALA A 164 -8.20 -4.53 -6.88
CA ALA A 164 -9.38 -3.75 -7.25
C ALA A 164 -9.95 -2.96 -6.07
N ARG A 165 -10.02 -3.60 -4.89
CA ARG A 165 -10.44 -2.95 -3.64
C ARG A 165 -9.50 -1.81 -3.24
N ALA A 166 -8.20 -1.96 -3.46
CA ALA A 166 -7.22 -0.92 -3.19
C ALA A 166 -7.34 0.28 -4.15
N LEU A 167 -7.70 0.03 -5.41
CA LEU A 167 -7.84 1.03 -6.47
C LEU A 167 -9.10 1.88 -6.37
N VAL A 168 -10.19 1.33 -5.83
CA VAL A 168 -11.55 1.82 -6.07
C VAL A 168 -11.81 3.27 -5.63
N ASN A 169 -11.09 3.75 -4.61
CA ASN A 169 -11.15 5.15 -4.14
C ASN A 169 -10.14 6.07 -4.86
N ASN A 170 -9.48 5.60 -5.92
CA ASN A 170 -8.42 6.35 -6.61
C ASN A 170 -7.37 6.94 -5.64
N PRO A 171 -6.68 6.10 -4.87
CA PRO A 171 -5.76 6.54 -3.82
C PRO A 171 -4.52 7.23 -4.40
N ALA A 172 -3.86 8.06 -3.56
CA ALA A 172 -2.57 8.69 -3.91
C ALA A 172 -1.45 7.65 -4.05
N ILE A 173 -1.51 6.57 -3.25
CA ILE A 173 -0.55 5.46 -3.29
C ILE A 173 -1.25 4.11 -3.13
N ILE A 174 -0.70 3.08 -3.76
CA ILE A 174 -1.02 1.68 -3.50
C ILE A 174 0.15 1.07 -2.73
N LEU A 175 -0.11 0.60 -1.51
CA LEU A 175 0.87 -0.03 -0.64
C LEU A 175 0.64 -1.55 -0.64
N ALA A 176 1.55 -2.30 -1.24
CA ALA A 176 1.48 -3.74 -1.39
C ALA A 176 2.53 -4.44 -0.51
N ASP A 177 2.08 -5.19 0.50
CA ASP A 177 2.92 -5.96 1.40
C ASP A 177 2.94 -7.43 0.99
N GLU A 178 4.09 -7.90 0.51
CA GLU A 178 4.34 -9.28 0.04
C GLU A 178 3.21 -9.81 -0.86
N PRO A 179 2.82 -9.08 -1.92
CA PRO A 179 1.57 -9.39 -2.64
C PRO A 179 1.58 -10.71 -3.40
N THR A 180 2.74 -11.36 -3.53
CA THR A 180 2.93 -12.64 -4.21
C THR A 180 3.25 -13.80 -3.27
N GLY A 181 3.51 -13.52 -1.99
CA GLY A 181 4.04 -14.51 -1.05
C GLY A 181 3.14 -15.72 -0.75
N ASN A 182 1.87 -15.68 -1.11
CA ASN A 182 0.91 -16.81 -1.01
C ASN A 182 0.51 -17.39 -2.38
N LEU A 183 1.26 -17.07 -3.44
CA LEU A 183 0.97 -17.49 -4.81
C LEU A 183 2.09 -18.38 -5.35
N ASP A 184 1.75 -19.25 -6.30
CA ASP A 184 2.77 -19.89 -7.10
C ASP A 184 3.47 -18.89 -8.03
N THR A 185 4.68 -19.19 -8.47
CA THR A 185 5.52 -18.29 -9.26
C THR A 185 4.80 -17.72 -10.48
N LYS A 186 4.12 -18.58 -11.25
CA LYS A 186 3.42 -18.15 -12.48
C LYS A 186 2.27 -17.20 -12.18
N THR A 187 1.52 -17.47 -11.14
CA THR A 187 0.41 -16.61 -10.68
C THR A 187 0.95 -15.31 -10.11
N GLY A 188 2.06 -15.35 -9.37
CA GLY A 188 2.76 -14.19 -8.84
C GLY A 188 3.21 -13.23 -9.95
N GLU A 189 3.82 -13.73 -11.01
CA GLU A 189 4.22 -12.94 -12.17
C GLU A 189 3.04 -12.18 -12.80
N VAL A 190 1.89 -12.83 -12.96
CA VAL A 190 0.69 -12.19 -13.51
C VAL A 190 0.18 -11.05 -12.59
N VAL A 191 0.32 -11.21 -11.27
CA VAL A 191 -0.03 -10.16 -10.30
C VAL A 191 0.95 -8.99 -10.39
N LEU A 192 2.26 -9.25 -10.48
CA LEU A 192 3.28 -8.21 -10.63
C LEU A 192 3.12 -7.44 -11.94
N GLU A 193 2.80 -8.14 -13.03
CA GLU A 193 2.50 -7.50 -14.32
C GLU A 193 1.25 -6.61 -14.23
N THR A 194 0.23 -7.01 -13.43
CA THR A 194 -0.92 -6.15 -13.16
C THR A 194 -0.50 -4.84 -12.46
N PHE A 195 0.36 -4.88 -11.45
CA PHE A 195 0.91 -3.66 -10.83
C PHE A 195 1.69 -2.82 -11.84
N ARG A 196 2.52 -3.45 -12.66
CA ARG A 196 3.31 -2.77 -13.68
C ARG A 196 2.43 -2.02 -14.68
N ARG A 197 1.37 -2.67 -15.16
CA ARG A 197 0.39 -2.06 -16.06
C ARG A 197 -0.33 -0.88 -15.40
N LEU A 198 -0.83 -1.04 -14.18
CA LEU A 198 -1.47 0.03 -13.40
C LEU A 198 -0.53 1.24 -13.20
N ASN A 199 0.76 1.01 -13.02
CA ASN A 199 1.74 2.08 -12.92
C ASN A 199 1.99 2.75 -14.28
N LYS A 200 2.33 1.99 -15.33
CA LYS A 200 2.78 2.52 -16.62
C LYS A 200 1.65 3.10 -17.46
N GLU A 201 0.47 2.49 -17.45
CA GLU A 201 -0.65 2.88 -18.31
C GLU A 201 -1.65 3.80 -17.58
N GLU A 202 -1.84 3.61 -16.27
CA GLU A 202 -2.83 4.34 -15.48
C GLU A 202 -2.20 5.37 -14.52
N GLY A 203 -0.85 5.40 -14.42
CA GLY A 203 -0.12 6.40 -13.65
C GLY A 203 -0.19 6.25 -12.12
N HIS A 204 -0.61 5.09 -11.62
CA HIS A 204 -0.68 4.84 -10.18
C HIS A 204 0.72 4.82 -9.53
N THR A 205 0.85 5.45 -8.37
CA THR A 205 2.05 5.31 -7.52
C THR A 205 1.96 4.00 -6.74
N ILE A 206 2.96 3.14 -6.86
CA ILE A 206 2.96 1.82 -6.25
C ILE A 206 4.18 1.67 -5.34
N ILE A 207 3.92 1.22 -4.12
CA ILE A 207 4.95 0.89 -3.13
C ILE A 207 4.82 -0.59 -2.83
N LEU A 208 5.83 -1.34 -3.23
CA LEU A 208 5.94 -2.76 -3.00
C LEU A 208 6.87 -3.02 -1.82
N ILE A 209 6.44 -3.76 -0.82
CA ILE A 209 7.30 -4.18 0.29
C ILE A 209 7.51 -5.68 0.16
N THR A 210 8.76 -6.10 0.01
CA THR A 210 9.11 -7.51 -0.16
C THR A 210 10.51 -7.81 0.37
N HIS A 211 10.76 -9.08 0.70
CA HIS A 211 12.10 -9.60 0.99
C HIS A 211 12.67 -10.39 -0.20
N GLU A 212 11.88 -10.61 -1.26
CA GLU A 212 12.26 -11.34 -2.44
C GLU A 212 12.90 -10.40 -3.48
N ALA A 213 14.16 -10.64 -3.84
CA ALA A 213 14.91 -9.79 -4.77
C ALA A 213 14.28 -9.78 -6.17
N ASP A 214 13.81 -10.93 -6.65
CA ASP A 214 13.19 -11.06 -7.98
C ASP A 214 11.89 -10.26 -8.05
N VAL A 215 11.09 -10.28 -6.99
CA VAL A 215 9.84 -9.49 -6.89
C VAL A 215 10.17 -7.99 -6.89
N ALA A 216 11.20 -7.56 -6.15
CA ALA A 216 11.62 -6.16 -6.09
C ALA A 216 12.08 -5.59 -7.45
N GLN A 217 12.64 -6.42 -8.33
CA GLN A 217 13.12 -6.02 -9.66
C GLN A 217 12.00 -5.57 -10.61
N HIS A 218 10.74 -5.83 -10.29
CA HIS A 218 9.59 -5.30 -11.05
C HIS A 218 9.38 -3.80 -10.87
N ALA A 219 9.95 -3.19 -9.81
CA ALA A 219 9.88 -1.75 -9.54
C ALA A 219 10.92 -0.96 -10.35
N ASP A 220 10.65 0.33 -10.55
CA ASP A 220 11.59 1.25 -11.22
C ASP A 220 12.78 1.60 -10.33
N ARG A 221 12.58 1.56 -8.98
CA ARG A 221 13.61 1.85 -7.98
C ARG A 221 13.44 0.96 -6.76
N ILE A 222 14.57 0.55 -6.18
CA ILE A 222 14.60 -0.24 -4.96
C ILE A 222 15.23 0.57 -3.85
N ILE A 223 14.56 0.61 -2.69
CA ILE A 223 15.06 1.20 -1.46
C ILE A 223 15.37 0.04 -0.50
N TYR A 224 16.61 -0.04 -0.05
CA TYR A 224 17.05 -1.08 0.87
C TYR A 224 17.02 -0.57 2.30
N ILE A 225 16.38 -1.32 3.19
CA ILE A 225 16.42 -1.06 4.64
C ILE A 225 17.04 -2.28 5.33
N LYS A 226 18.06 -2.05 6.12
CA LYS A 226 18.70 -3.07 6.94
C LYS A 226 18.92 -2.52 8.35
N ASP A 227 18.56 -3.32 9.36
CA ASP A 227 18.71 -2.95 10.77
C ASP A 227 18.14 -1.55 11.09
N GLY A 228 16.97 -1.25 10.50
CA GLY A 228 16.26 0.01 10.69
C GLY A 228 16.91 1.24 10.03
N ARG A 229 17.86 1.07 9.10
CA ARG A 229 18.56 2.14 8.38
C ARG A 229 18.46 1.96 6.89
N LEU A 230 18.47 3.08 6.14
CA LEU A 230 18.66 3.02 4.69
C LEU A 230 20.08 2.52 4.37
N VAL A 231 20.16 1.61 3.41
CA VAL A 231 21.42 1.13 2.85
C VAL A 231 21.57 1.71 1.46
N ALA A 232 22.73 2.31 1.18
CA ALA A 232 23.05 2.89 -0.12
C ALA A 232 23.28 1.81 -1.18
#